data_67749660cf3e4c599a53cde81caca4ff
#
_entry.id   67749660cf3e4c599a53cde81caca4ff
#
_cell.length_a   1.000
_cell.length_b   1.000
_cell.length_c   1.000
_cell.angle_alpha   90.00
_cell.angle_beta   90.00
_cell.angle_gamma   90.00
#
_symmetry.space_group_name_H-M   'P 1'
#
loop_
_entity.id
_entity.type
_entity.pdbx_description
1 polymer ?
#
loop_
_entity_poly.entity_id
_entity_poly.type
_entity_poly.pdbx_seq_one_letter_code
_entity_poly.pdbx_strand_id
1 'polypeptide(L)'
;MLADRGMPVWLIGGKQDAAIGDYIESLTEGAAVNLCGKTDLAQALDLISLARVAVTNDSGLMHVAAALGVPVVALFGSSSPAYTPPLSEDAIAMTLALPCSPCFKRTCPLKHTRCLNDLHPDAVIDNIDRLLTGRPSMSAA
;
A
#
# COMPACT_ATOMS: atom_id res chain seq x y z
N MET A 1 2.99 -10.33 -12.87
CA MET A 1 2.63 -9.27 -11.88
C MET A 1 3.89 -8.57 -11.37
N LEU A 2 3.95 -7.96 -10.14
CA LEU A 2 5.18 -7.26 -9.67
C LEU A 2 6.39 -8.18 -9.59
N ALA A 3 6.20 -9.40 -9.12
CA ALA A 3 7.25 -10.44 -9.07
C ALA A 3 7.84 -10.76 -10.44
N ASP A 4 7.01 -10.86 -11.47
CA ASP A 4 7.43 -11.14 -12.85
C ASP A 4 8.30 -10.01 -13.43
N ARG A 5 8.29 -8.85 -12.79
CA ARG A 5 9.11 -7.68 -13.13
C ARG A 5 10.41 -7.61 -12.32
N GLY A 6 10.74 -8.67 -11.55
CA GLY A 6 11.92 -8.72 -10.71
C GLY A 6 11.89 -7.74 -9.52
N MET A 7 10.71 -7.28 -9.11
CA MET A 7 10.57 -6.39 -7.95
C MET A 7 10.26 -7.24 -6.70
N PRO A 8 11.17 -7.31 -5.72
CA PRO A 8 10.86 -7.95 -4.44
C PRO A 8 9.76 -7.19 -3.73
N VAL A 9 8.84 -7.91 -3.09
CA VAL A 9 7.71 -7.34 -2.35
C VAL A 9 7.90 -7.61 -0.86
N TRP A 10 7.83 -6.57 -0.03
CA TRP A 10 7.85 -6.68 1.42
C TRP A 10 6.47 -6.36 1.98
N LEU A 11 5.96 -7.23 2.83
CA LEU A 11 4.71 -7.04 3.54
C LEU A 11 5.05 -6.51 4.94
N ILE A 12 4.75 -5.25 5.20
CA ILE A 12 5.06 -4.57 6.46
C ILE A 12 3.77 -4.28 7.21
N GLY A 13 3.70 -4.69 8.46
CA GLY A 13 2.53 -4.52 9.31
C GLY A 13 2.80 -4.90 10.76
N GLY A 14 1.80 -4.77 11.62
CA GLY A 14 1.88 -5.18 13.02
C GLY A 14 1.76 -6.70 13.19
N LYS A 15 1.89 -7.16 14.44
CA LYS A 15 1.73 -8.60 14.77
C LYS A 15 0.36 -9.15 14.38
N GLN A 16 -0.68 -8.33 14.43
CA GLN A 16 -2.04 -8.71 14.04
C GLN A 16 -2.18 -9.01 12.54
N ASP A 17 -1.24 -8.51 11.73
CA ASP A 17 -1.25 -8.68 10.27
C ASP A 17 -0.42 -9.90 9.82
N ALA A 18 0.30 -10.55 10.75
CA ALA A 18 1.22 -11.65 10.44
C ALA A 18 0.54 -12.80 9.72
N ALA A 19 -0.64 -13.23 10.17
CA ALA A 19 -1.36 -14.36 9.58
C ALA A 19 -1.79 -14.09 8.12
N ILE A 20 -2.22 -12.86 7.80
CA ILE A 20 -2.54 -12.50 6.42
C ILE A 20 -1.27 -12.33 5.58
N GLY A 21 -0.19 -11.85 6.18
CA GLY A 21 1.12 -11.79 5.55
C GLY A 21 1.64 -13.18 5.16
N ASP A 22 1.55 -14.17 6.06
CA ASP A 22 1.92 -15.57 5.80
C ASP A 22 1.07 -16.17 4.67
N TYR A 23 -0.22 -15.86 4.65
CA TYR A 23 -1.12 -16.30 3.58
C TYR A 23 -0.70 -15.72 2.23
N ILE A 24 -0.42 -14.42 2.14
CA ILE A 24 0.03 -13.77 0.90
C ILE A 24 1.38 -14.35 0.46
N GLU A 25 2.34 -14.52 1.37
CA GLU A 25 3.66 -15.11 1.09
C GLU A 25 3.49 -16.51 0.49
N SER A 26 2.60 -17.34 1.04
CA SER A 26 2.33 -18.70 0.54
C SER A 26 1.75 -18.73 -0.87
N LEU A 27 1.00 -17.69 -1.27
CA LEU A 27 0.41 -17.58 -2.62
C LEU A 27 1.40 -17.07 -3.67
N THR A 28 2.54 -16.53 -3.26
CA THR A 28 3.48 -15.83 -4.15
C THR A 28 4.78 -16.61 -4.38
N GLU A 29 4.86 -17.85 -3.93
CA GLU A 29 6.03 -18.74 -4.10
C GLU A 29 7.36 -18.06 -3.69
N GLY A 30 7.32 -17.23 -2.65
CA GLY A 30 8.47 -16.49 -2.14
C GLY A 30 8.76 -15.14 -2.83
N ALA A 31 7.93 -14.72 -3.77
CA ALA A 31 8.05 -13.38 -4.39
C ALA A 31 7.68 -12.24 -3.45
N ALA A 32 6.88 -12.50 -2.42
CA ALA A 32 6.63 -11.60 -1.32
C ALA A 32 7.24 -12.15 -0.03
N VAL A 33 7.84 -11.28 0.79
CA VAL A 33 8.43 -11.62 2.09
C VAL A 33 7.57 -11.01 3.19
N ASN A 34 7.06 -11.85 4.09
CA ASN A 34 6.27 -11.39 5.22
C ASN A 34 7.18 -10.88 6.34
N LEU A 35 7.14 -9.57 6.60
CA LEU A 35 7.81 -8.87 7.68
C LEU A 35 6.84 -8.36 8.77
N CYS A 36 5.56 -8.71 8.67
CA CYS A 36 4.54 -8.29 9.63
C CYS A 36 4.86 -8.81 11.03
N GLY A 37 4.95 -7.89 12.00
CA GLY A 37 5.30 -8.19 13.38
C GLY A 37 6.76 -8.60 13.63
N LYS A 38 7.61 -8.58 12.58
CA LYS A 38 9.03 -8.92 12.66
C LYS A 38 9.95 -7.69 12.73
N THR A 39 9.39 -6.49 12.59
CA THR A 39 10.10 -5.22 12.66
C THR A 39 9.55 -4.34 13.76
N ASP A 40 10.41 -3.57 14.40
CA ASP A 40 10.00 -2.40 15.17
C ASP A 40 9.75 -1.20 14.25
N LEU A 41 9.35 -0.06 14.83
CA LEU A 41 9.01 1.12 14.03
C LEU A 41 10.23 1.67 13.28
N ALA A 42 11.39 1.72 13.90
CA ALA A 42 12.61 2.24 13.28
C ALA A 42 13.02 1.38 12.08
N GLN A 43 13.02 0.06 12.25
CA GLN A 43 13.31 -0.89 11.18
C GLN A 43 12.27 -0.80 10.04
N ALA A 44 10.99 -0.59 10.37
CA ALA A 44 9.96 -0.39 9.36
C ALA A 44 10.19 0.90 8.55
N LEU A 45 10.61 2.00 9.21
CA LEU A 45 10.98 3.25 8.53
C LEU A 45 12.18 3.04 7.59
N ASP A 46 13.21 2.33 8.04
CA ASP A 46 14.40 2.02 7.23
C ASP A 46 14.02 1.22 5.99
N LEU A 47 13.22 0.17 6.14
CA LEU A 47 12.74 -0.64 5.01
C LEU A 47 11.89 0.18 4.04
N ILE A 48 10.96 0.99 4.54
CA ILE A 48 10.13 1.85 3.70
C ILE A 48 11.00 2.83 2.92
N SER A 49 12.04 3.40 3.53
CA SER A 49 12.94 4.36 2.86
C SER A 49 13.67 3.76 1.66
N LEU A 50 13.88 2.45 1.64
CA LEU A 50 14.53 1.71 0.56
C LEU A 50 13.53 1.29 -0.55
N ALA A 51 12.23 1.45 -0.32
CA ALA A 51 11.22 1.03 -1.28
C ALA A 51 11.17 1.99 -2.49
N ARG A 52 10.95 1.43 -3.67
CA ARG A 52 10.73 2.22 -4.89
C ARG A 52 9.31 2.80 -4.95
N VAL A 53 8.37 2.10 -4.34
CA VAL A 53 6.96 2.48 -4.24
C VAL A 53 6.33 1.76 -3.05
N ALA A 54 5.40 2.42 -2.38
CA ALA A 54 4.59 1.83 -1.32
C ALA A 54 3.13 1.71 -1.80
N VAL A 55 2.53 0.53 -1.62
CA VAL A 55 1.08 0.33 -1.76
C VAL A 55 0.52 0.14 -0.35
N THR A 56 -0.45 0.92 0.02
CA THR A 56 -0.93 0.96 1.40
C THR A 56 -2.43 1.28 1.46
N ASN A 57 -3.07 0.89 2.53
CA ASN A 57 -4.37 1.43 2.92
C ASN A 57 -4.18 2.75 3.69
N ASP A 58 -5.26 3.44 4.03
CA ASP A 58 -5.27 4.60 4.95
C ASP A 58 -4.77 4.16 6.34
N SER A 59 -3.50 4.41 6.62
CA SER A 59 -2.80 3.95 7.82
C SER A 59 -1.63 4.87 8.18
N GLY A 60 -1.07 4.70 9.39
CA GLY A 60 0.12 5.45 9.82
C GLY A 60 1.32 5.27 8.89
N LEU A 61 1.55 4.06 8.36
CA LEU A 61 2.66 3.79 7.44
C LEU A 61 2.49 4.46 6.07
N MET A 62 1.26 4.78 5.65
CA MET A 62 1.02 5.62 4.48
C MET A 62 1.67 7.00 4.63
N HIS A 63 1.44 7.63 5.79
CA HIS A 63 2.03 8.95 6.08
C HIS A 63 3.54 8.89 6.24
N VAL A 64 4.05 7.80 6.80
CA VAL A 64 5.49 7.54 6.88
C VAL A 64 6.11 7.45 5.49
N ALA A 65 5.55 6.65 4.59
CA ALA A 65 6.06 6.52 3.23
C ALA A 65 6.05 7.88 2.50
N ALA A 66 4.95 8.64 2.62
CA ALA A 66 4.85 9.98 2.06
C ALA A 66 5.91 10.94 2.62
N ALA A 67 6.13 10.93 3.95
CA ALA A 67 7.13 11.78 4.62
C ALA A 67 8.57 11.41 4.24
N LEU A 68 8.85 10.15 3.95
CA LEU A 68 10.14 9.67 3.46
C LEU A 68 10.35 9.93 1.95
N GLY A 69 9.38 10.54 1.27
CA GLY A 69 9.46 10.81 -0.17
C GLY A 69 9.35 9.56 -1.05
N VAL A 70 8.87 8.45 -0.49
CA VAL A 70 8.57 7.24 -1.27
C VAL A 70 7.27 7.45 -2.04
N PRO A 71 7.19 7.13 -3.34
CA PRO A 71 5.93 7.15 -4.08
C PRO A 71 4.87 6.26 -3.43
N VAL A 72 3.64 6.75 -3.33
CA VAL A 72 2.57 6.04 -2.62
C VAL A 72 1.36 5.82 -3.51
N VAL A 73 0.89 4.57 -3.58
CA VAL A 73 -0.46 4.24 -4.03
C VAL A 73 -1.29 3.90 -2.79
N ALA A 74 -2.19 4.81 -2.40
CA ALA A 74 -2.99 4.68 -1.20
C ALA A 74 -4.43 4.25 -1.53
N LEU A 75 -4.88 3.14 -0.93
CA LEU A 75 -6.19 2.56 -1.15
C LEU A 75 -7.16 2.99 -0.04
N PHE A 76 -8.20 3.72 -0.41
CA PHE A 76 -9.21 4.22 0.50
C PHE A 76 -10.52 3.46 0.33
N GLY A 77 -10.98 2.83 1.39
CA GLY A 77 -12.24 2.10 1.42
C GLY A 77 -13.31 2.82 2.23
N SER A 78 -13.31 2.61 3.54
CA SER A 78 -14.28 3.21 4.46
C SER A 78 -13.94 4.64 4.88
N SER A 79 -12.72 5.09 4.65
CA SER A 79 -12.21 6.44 4.91
C SER A 79 -12.15 7.27 3.62
N SER A 80 -11.67 8.51 3.72
CA SER A 80 -11.62 9.44 2.59
C SER A 80 -10.30 10.18 2.53
N PRO A 81 -9.67 10.26 1.34
CA PRO A 81 -8.45 11.04 1.14
C PRO A 81 -8.67 12.56 1.33
N ALA A 82 -9.91 13.04 1.40
CA ALA A 82 -10.20 14.43 1.73
C ALA A 82 -9.88 14.77 3.20
N TYR A 83 -9.85 13.76 4.09
CA TYR A 83 -9.55 13.97 5.51
C TYR A 83 -8.13 13.57 5.87
N THR A 84 -7.62 12.50 5.28
CA THR A 84 -6.30 11.91 5.59
C THR A 84 -5.50 11.68 4.32
N PRO A 85 -5.23 12.70 3.48
CA PRO A 85 -4.46 12.49 2.26
C PRO A 85 -3.01 12.10 2.57
N PRO A 86 -2.36 11.27 1.76
CA PRO A 86 -0.92 11.15 1.79
C PRO A 86 -0.31 12.50 1.37
N LEU A 87 0.50 13.10 2.25
CA LEU A 87 1.09 14.43 2.04
C LEU A 87 2.35 14.34 1.18
N SER A 88 2.18 14.02 -0.09
CA SER A 88 3.25 13.91 -1.08
C SER A 88 2.71 14.22 -2.47
N GLU A 89 3.50 14.89 -3.31
CA GLU A 89 3.19 15.09 -4.73
C GLU A 89 3.29 13.76 -5.51
N ASP A 90 4.09 12.82 -5.05
CA ASP A 90 4.26 11.48 -5.61
C ASP A 90 3.27 10.48 -4.97
N ALA A 91 2.03 10.90 -4.72
CA ALA A 91 1.02 10.02 -4.14
C ALA A 91 -0.25 9.98 -5.00
N ILE A 92 -0.78 8.77 -5.17
CA ILE A 92 -2.06 8.53 -5.83
C ILE A 92 -3.02 7.91 -4.83
N ALA A 93 -4.09 8.61 -4.50
CA ALA A 93 -5.17 8.08 -3.68
C ALA A 93 -6.23 7.44 -4.56
N MET A 94 -6.47 6.14 -4.35
CA MET A 94 -7.48 5.37 -5.07
C MET A 94 -8.70 5.17 -4.17
N THR A 95 -9.87 5.47 -4.69
CA THR A 95 -11.15 5.25 -4.00
C THR A 95 -12.24 4.96 -5.03
N LEU A 96 -13.22 4.16 -4.62
CA LEU A 96 -14.45 3.96 -5.39
C LEU A 96 -15.54 4.88 -4.80
N ALA A 97 -16.15 5.69 -5.65
CA ALA A 97 -17.25 6.58 -5.25
C ALA A 97 -18.57 5.79 -5.07
N LEU A 98 -18.59 4.86 -4.09
CA LEU A 98 -19.80 4.12 -3.78
C LEU A 98 -20.75 4.97 -2.94
N PRO A 99 -22.07 4.80 -3.06
CA PRO A 99 -23.05 5.54 -2.25
C PRO A 99 -22.88 5.35 -0.73
N CYS A 100 -22.24 4.25 -0.31
CA CYS A 100 -21.96 3.93 1.09
C CYS A 100 -20.55 4.33 1.56
N SER A 101 -19.72 4.90 0.69
CA SER A 101 -18.33 5.29 1.02
C SER A 101 -18.15 6.81 0.83
N PRO A 102 -17.47 7.48 1.77
CA PRO A 102 -16.84 6.97 3.00
C PRO A 102 -17.86 6.77 4.14
N CYS A 103 -17.80 5.66 4.85
CA CYS A 103 -18.68 5.40 5.99
C CYS A 103 -17.98 5.52 7.36
N PHE A 104 -16.64 5.61 7.38
CA PHE A 104 -15.77 5.70 8.57
C PHE A 104 -16.01 4.59 9.61
N LYS A 105 -16.44 3.40 9.16
CA LYS A 105 -16.67 2.25 10.03
C LYS A 105 -15.52 1.25 9.94
N ARG A 106 -15.10 0.70 11.09
CA ARG A 106 -14.08 -0.36 11.14
C ARG A 106 -14.60 -1.68 10.56
N THR A 107 -15.88 -1.95 10.72
CA THR A 107 -16.55 -3.14 10.16
C THR A 107 -17.61 -2.67 9.18
N CYS A 108 -17.63 -3.26 7.99
CA CYS A 108 -18.60 -2.90 6.98
C CYS A 108 -20.04 -3.19 7.45
N PRO A 109 -20.91 -2.19 7.61
CA PRO A 109 -22.28 -2.39 8.07
C PRO A 109 -23.12 -3.16 7.05
N LEU A 110 -22.76 -3.09 5.76
CA LEU A 110 -23.41 -3.79 4.66
C LEU A 110 -22.76 -5.15 4.35
N LYS A 111 -21.71 -5.55 5.07
CA LYS A 111 -20.98 -6.83 4.98
C LYS A 111 -20.39 -7.15 3.59
N HIS A 112 -20.42 -6.24 2.64
CA HIS A 112 -19.93 -6.52 1.27
C HIS A 112 -18.49 -6.04 1.01
N THR A 113 -17.96 -5.10 1.80
CA THR A 113 -16.60 -4.52 1.68
C THR A 113 -16.17 -4.09 0.27
N ARG A 114 -17.14 -3.83 -0.62
CA ARG A 114 -16.93 -3.53 -2.04
C ARG A 114 -16.03 -2.34 -2.29
N CYS A 115 -16.01 -1.37 -1.35
CA CYS A 115 -15.14 -0.20 -1.44
C CYS A 115 -13.63 -0.55 -1.52
N LEU A 116 -13.23 -1.76 -1.12
CA LEU A 116 -11.88 -2.29 -1.30
C LEU A 116 -11.87 -3.49 -2.25
N ASN A 117 -12.83 -4.41 -2.14
CA ASN A 117 -12.85 -5.63 -2.94
C ASN A 117 -13.02 -5.37 -4.45
N ASP A 118 -13.72 -4.28 -4.83
CA ASP A 118 -13.94 -3.92 -6.23
C ASP A 118 -12.81 -3.01 -6.77
N LEU A 119 -11.82 -2.64 -5.95
CA LEU A 119 -10.59 -1.99 -6.43
C LEU A 119 -9.76 -3.03 -7.18
N HIS A 120 -9.77 -2.93 -8.51
CA HIS A 120 -9.13 -3.94 -9.35
C HIS A 120 -7.60 -3.87 -9.23
N PRO A 121 -6.90 -5.00 -9.02
CA PRO A 121 -5.44 -5.02 -8.89
C PRO A 121 -4.70 -4.41 -10.09
N ASP A 122 -5.21 -4.56 -11.32
CA ASP A 122 -4.58 -3.98 -12.50
C ASP A 122 -4.53 -2.45 -12.43
N ALA A 123 -5.60 -1.81 -11.92
CA ALA A 123 -5.60 -0.36 -11.72
C ALA A 123 -4.57 0.10 -10.68
N VAL A 124 -4.26 -0.75 -9.68
CA VAL A 124 -3.17 -0.49 -8.73
C VAL A 124 -1.82 -0.58 -9.43
N ILE A 125 -1.61 -1.62 -10.25
CA ILE A 125 -0.38 -1.81 -11.04
C ILE A 125 -0.16 -0.64 -12.00
N ASP A 126 -1.18 -0.20 -12.72
CA ASP A 126 -1.09 0.95 -13.63
C ASP A 126 -0.64 2.22 -12.91
N ASN A 127 -1.15 2.45 -11.69
CA ASN A 127 -0.74 3.59 -10.88
C ASN A 127 0.69 3.45 -10.33
N ILE A 128 1.14 2.25 -10.00
CA ILE A 128 2.54 1.98 -9.67
C ILE A 128 3.43 2.34 -10.87
N ASP A 129 3.08 1.88 -12.06
CA ASP A 129 3.85 2.14 -13.27
C ASP A 129 3.93 3.65 -13.57
N ARG A 130 2.84 4.40 -13.42
CA ARG A 130 2.83 5.86 -13.57
C ARG A 130 3.80 6.55 -12.61
N LEU A 131 3.82 6.15 -11.34
CA LEU A 131 4.72 6.72 -10.33
C LEU A 131 6.18 6.36 -10.61
N LEU A 132 6.46 5.15 -11.09
CA LEU A 132 7.82 4.70 -11.37
C LEU A 132 8.39 5.27 -12.66
N THR A 133 7.56 5.50 -13.68
CA THR A 133 7.99 6.06 -14.98
C THR A 133 8.12 7.59 -14.95
N GLY A 134 7.37 8.27 -14.09
CA GLY A 134 7.43 9.72 -13.92
C GLY A 134 8.70 10.22 -13.20
N ARG A 135 9.50 9.33 -12.60
CA ARG A 135 10.77 9.68 -11.93
C ARG A 135 11.96 9.40 -12.85
N PRO A 136 12.88 10.37 -13.04
CA PRO A 136 14.17 10.06 -13.64
C PRO A 136 14.87 8.99 -12.78
N SER A 137 15.41 7.95 -13.45
CA SER A 137 16.18 6.90 -12.78
C SER A 137 17.30 7.56 -11.96
N MET A 138 17.22 7.48 -10.63
CA MET A 138 18.38 7.78 -9.80
C MET A 138 19.43 6.71 -10.10
N SER A 139 20.37 7.03 -10.99
CA SER A 139 21.57 6.22 -11.13
C SER A 139 22.29 6.24 -9.78
N ALA A 140 22.50 5.07 -9.22
CA ALA A 140 23.33 4.90 -8.03
C ALA A 140 24.72 5.50 -8.32
N ALA A 141 25.11 6.47 -7.51
CA ALA A 141 26.47 6.98 -7.48
C ALA A 141 27.35 6.09 -6.64
#